data_a1f901010302a98154e2c4f65e820358
#
_entry.id   a1f901010302a98154e2c4f65e820358
#
_cell.length_a   1.000
_cell.length_b   1.000
_cell.length_c   1.000
_cell.angle_alpha   90.00
_cell.angle_beta   90.00
_cell.angle_gamma   90.00
#
_symmetry.space_group_name_H-M   'P 1'
#
loop_
_entity.id
_entity.type
_entity.pdbx_description
1 polymer ?
#
loop_
_entity_poly.entity_id
_entity_poly.type
_entity_poly.pdbx_seq_one_letter_code
_entity_poly.pdbx_strand_id
1 'polypeptide(L)'
;MKNIKYIFRIFGVIGIIMIASFLNKKIQLSSVSESCLTESFNKEFIPLEKLNLNTEYNFSKIFNCTEWDEVFIVQAPYINRAFIYIQSGVLLPEYDYINSSENNHFVFFINNGHIINKPIIFGGPYFLFSNNFNRSNYLKIEKENANFIYKKYEDSYYGMVTLELIEND
;
A
#
# COMPACT_ATOMS: atom_id res chain seq x y z
N MET A 1 13.15 -38.67 -26.83
CA MET A 1 13.12 -38.79 -25.35
C MET A 1 14.14 -37.92 -24.60
N LYS A 2 15.30 -37.56 -25.14
CA LYS A 2 16.29 -36.68 -24.46
C LYS A 2 15.73 -35.24 -24.19
N ASN A 3 14.98 -34.63 -25.10
CA ASN A 3 14.49 -33.27 -25.01
C ASN A 3 13.46 -33.08 -23.89
N ILE A 4 12.65 -34.09 -23.58
CA ILE A 4 11.63 -34.02 -22.52
C ILE A 4 12.29 -33.90 -21.14
N LYS A 5 13.39 -34.64 -20.92
CA LYS A 5 14.13 -34.56 -19.63
C LYS A 5 14.77 -33.17 -19.41
N TYR A 6 15.19 -32.49 -20.47
CA TYR A 6 15.71 -31.12 -20.41
C TYR A 6 14.61 -30.12 -20.05
N ILE A 7 13.44 -30.26 -20.66
CA ILE A 7 12.29 -29.40 -20.39
C ILE A 7 11.88 -29.49 -18.90
N PHE A 8 11.74 -30.71 -18.37
CA PHE A 8 11.43 -30.92 -16.95
C PHE A 8 12.49 -30.35 -15.99
N ARG A 9 13.77 -30.41 -16.36
CA ARG A 9 14.85 -29.80 -15.56
C ARG A 9 14.75 -28.28 -15.55
N ILE A 10 14.45 -27.65 -16.67
CA ILE A 10 14.27 -26.19 -16.78
C ILE A 10 13.09 -25.75 -15.93
N PHE A 11 11.95 -26.40 -16.05
CA PHE A 11 10.77 -26.08 -15.22
C PHE A 11 11.03 -26.31 -13.72
N GLY A 12 11.78 -27.35 -13.36
CA GLY A 12 12.18 -27.59 -11.98
C GLY A 12 13.06 -26.46 -11.42
N VAL A 13 14.03 -25.99 -12.18
CA VAL A 13 14.91 -24.88 -11.78
C VAL A 13 14.12 -23.56 -11.65
N ILE A 14 13.25 -23.25 -12.61
CA ILE A 14 12.40 -22.06 -12.54
C ILE A 14 11.48 -22.13 -11.32
N GLY A 15 10.89 -23.28 -11.05
CA GLY A 15 10.05 -23.48 -9.86
C GLY A 15 10.81 -23.25 -8.56
N ILE A 16 12.04 -23.77 -8.44
CA ILE A 16 12.89 -23.58 -7.26
C ILE A 16 13.25 -22.09 -7.09
N ILE A 17 13.60 -21.40 -8.16
CA ILE A 17 13.94 -19.97 -8.11
C ILE A 17 12.73 -19.15 -7.66
N MET A 18 11.53 -19.45 -8.19
CA MET A 18 10.30 -18.78 -7.79
C MET A 18 9.96 -19.00 -6.31
N ILE A 19 10.08 -20.25 -5.83
CA ILE A 19 9.85 -20.60 -4.42
C ILE A 19 10.88 -19.90 -3.52
N ALA A 20 12.16 -19.92 -3.88
CA ALA A 20 13.22 -19.26 -3.12
C ALA A 20 13.02 -17.75 -3.05
N SER A 21 12.62 -17.11 -4.16
CA SER A 21 12.29 -15.68 -4.20
C SER A 21 11.08 -15.36 -3.31
N PHE A 22 10.04 -16.18 -3.36
CA PHE A 22 8.85 -16.04 -2.52
C PHE A 22 9.17 -16.19 -1.03
N LEU A 23 9.93 -17.21 -0.67
CA LEU A 23 10.36 -17.45 0.72
C LEU A 23 11.23 -16.30 1.24
N ASN A 24 12.17 -15.81 0.44
CA ASN A 24 13.02 -14.67 0.82
C ASN A 24 12.18 -13.42 1.09
N LYS A 25 11.21 -13.09 0.22
CA LYS A 25 10.27 -11.99 0.45
C LYS A 25 9.42 -12.20 1.69
N LYS A 26 8.95 -13.43 1.96
CA LYS A 26 8.18 -13.74 3.18
C LYS A 26 9.02 -13.54 4.44
N ILE A 27 10.29 -13.94 4.43
CA ILE A 27 11.21 -13.74 5.56
C ILE A 27 11.45 -12.25 5.81
N GLN A 28 11.64 -11.46 4.76
CA GLN A 28 11.81 -10.01 4.90
C GLN A 28 10.57 -9.35 5.50
N LEU A 29 9.37 -9.72 5.04
CA LEU A 29 8.10 -9.21 5.59
C LEU A 29 7.91 -9.58 7.07
N SER A 30 8.35 -10.77 7.48
CA SER A 30 8.22 -11.21 8.88
C SER A 30 9.14 -10.44 9.84
N SER A 31 10.20 -9.81 9.32
CA SER A 31 11.14 -8.99 10.09
C SER A 31 10.76 -7.51 10.18
N VAL A 32 9.68 -7.08 9.49
CA VAL A 32 9.21 -5.70 9.52
C VAL A 32 8.64 -5.40 10.91
N SER A 33 9.32 -4.56 11.65
CA SER A 33 8.89 -4.07 12.97
C SER A 33 7.95 -2.86 12.84
N GLU A 34 7.32 -2.48 13.94
CA GLU A 34 6.68 -1.16 14.03
C GLU A 34 7.72 -0.09 13.72
N SER A 35 7.36 0.77 12.77
CA SER A 35 8.28 1.79 12.28
C SER A 35 7.86 3.18 12.76
N CYS A 36 8.78 4.10 12.72
CA CYS A 36 8.52 5.52 12.93
C CYS A 36 7.41 6.08 11.98
N LEU A 37 7.12 5.38 10.89
CA LEU A 37 6.05 5.74 9.96
C LEU A 37 4.67 5.67 10.64
N THR A 38 4.42 4.65 11.48
CA THR A 38 3.19 4.56 12.28
C THR A 38 3.08 5.69 13.30
N GLU A 39 4.19 6.07 13.93
CA GLU A 39 4.23 7.20 14.86
C GLU A 39 3.96 8.53 14.13
N SER A 40 4.56 8.73 12.97
CA SER A 40 4.31 9.91 12.12
C SER A 40 2.85 10.00 11.70
N PHE A 41 2.24 8.87 11.32
CA PHE A 41 0.82 8.80 11.02
C PHE A 41 -0.04 9.21 12.21
N ASN A 42 0.20 8.62 13.37
CA ASN A 42 -0.58 8.91 14.58
C ASN A 42 -0.47 10.39 14.98
N LYS A 43 0.71 10.97 14.84
CA LYS A 43 0.96 12.38 15.17
C LYS A 43 0.22 13.34 14.23
N GLU A 44 0.20 13.04 12.93
CA GLU A 44 -0.31 13.94 11.90
C GLU A 44 -1.80 13.75 11.64
N PHE A 45 -2.28 12.51 11.68
CA PHE A 45 -3.65 12.17 11.29
C PHE A 45 -4.56 11.78 12.46
N ILE A 46 -4.03 11.64 13.68
CA ILE A 46 -4.82 11.38 14.87
C ILE A 46 -4.48 12.45 15.94
N PRO A 47 -5.43 13.22 16.47
CA PRO A 47 -6.87 13.19 16.24
C PRO A 47 -7.32 13.96 14.98
N LEU A 48 -8.44 13.48 14.41
CA LEU A 48 -9.11 13.99 13.22
C LEU A 48 -9.40 15.46 13.21
N GLU A 49 -9.72 15.99 14.39
CA GLU A 49 -10.13 17.38 14.60
C GLU A 49 -9.03 18.39 14.24
N LYS A 50 -7.79 17.90 14.08
CA LYS A 50 -6.65 18.73 13.67
C LYS A 50 -6.49 18.87 12.17
N LEU A 51 -7.17 18.03 11.39
CA LEU A 51 -7.07 18.07 9.95
C LEU A 51 -7.85 19.27 9.41
N ASN A 52 -7.17 20.14 8.69
CA ASN A 52 -7.78 21.31 8.08
C ASN A 52 -8.20 20.99 6.64
N LEU A 53 -9.46 21.33 6.31
CA LEU A 53 -9.98 21.21 4.95
C LEU A 53 -9.15 22.04 3.97
N ASN A 54 -8.97 21.51 2.77
CA ASN A 54 -8.17 22.10 1.69
C ASN A 54 -6.68 22.28 2.02
N THR A 55 -6.18 21.53 3.01
CA THR A 55 -4.75 21.50 3.33
C THR A 55 -4.08 20.38 2.57
N GLU A 56 -2.92 20.67 2.04
CA GLU A 56 -2.07 19.69 1.37
C GLU A 56 -1.24 18.91 2.38
N TYR A 57 -1.23 17.58 2.22
CA TYR A 57 -0.46 16.63 3.01
C TYR A 57 0.59 15.98 2.11
N ASN A 58 1.82 16.41 2.26
CA ASN A 58 2.95 15.85 1.52
C ASN A 58 3.55 14.68 2.31
N PHE A 59 3.36 13.45 1.82
CA PHE A 59 3.83 12.25 2.50
C PHE A 59 5.34 12.20 2.62
N SER A 60 6.09 12.77 1.66
CA SER A 60 7.55 12.79 1.75
C SER A 60 8.08 13.65 2.90
N LYS A 61 7.31 14.65 3.33
CA LYS A 61 7.63 15.50 4.50
C LYS A 61 7.15 14.88 5.81
N ILE A 62 5.95 14.29 5.81
CA ILE A 62 5.33 13.70 7.00
C ILE A 62 6.06 12.42 7.41
N PHE A 63 6.34 11.56 6.43
CA PHE A 63 6.97 10.26 6.63
C PHE A 63 8.46 10.27 6.29
N ASN A 64 9.19 11.27 6.78
CA ASN A 64 10.61 11.48 6.50
C ASN A 64 11.56 10.79 7.48
N CYS A 65 11.03 10.03 8.42
CA CYS A 65 11.81 9.38 9.48
C CYS A 65 12.58 8.13 9.01
N THR A 66 12.34 7.67 7.79
CA THR A 66 13.05 6.56 7.17
C THR A 66 13.08 6.74 5.65
N GLU A 67 13.99 6.01 4.99
CA GLU A 67 14.07 6.00 3.53
C GLU A 67 12.96 5.14 2.94
N TRP A 68 12.29 5.67 1.92
CA TRP A 68 11.30 4.98 1.11
C TRP A 68 11.23 5.63 -0.28
N ASP A 69 10.83 4.83 -1.27
CA ASP A 69 10.79 5.24 -2.68
C ASP A 69 9.36 5.45 -3.16
N GLU A 70 8.44 4.60 -2.67
CA GLU A 70 7.07 4.55 -3.13
C GLU A 70 6.10 4.34 -1.95
N VAL A 71 4.89 4.85 -2.09
CA VAL A 71 3.77 4.48 -1.25
C VAL A 71 2.82 3.56 -2.02
N PHE A 72 2.38 2.50 -1.37
CA PHE A 72 1.48 1.50 -1.94
C PHE A 72 0.21 1.43 -1.10
N ILE A 73 -0.91 1.75 -1.70
CA ILE A 73 -2.20 1.86 -1.03
C ILE A 73 -3.13 0.79 -1.58
N VAL A 74 -3.77 0.03 -0.70
CA VAL A 74 -4.69 -1.06 -1.08
C VAL A 74 -6.02 -0.83 -0.41
N GLN A 75 -7.10 -0.92 -1.19
CA GLN A 75 -8.46 -0.73 -0.69
C GLN A 75 -9.10 -2.07 -0.31
N ALA A 76 -9.69 -2.15 0.90
CA ALA A 76 -10.56 -3.26 1.30
C ALA A 76 -11.93 -3.17 0.59
N PRO A 77 -12.76 -4.26 0.59
CA PRO A 77 -12.51 -5.56 1.24
C PRO A 77 -11.88 -6.61 0.33
N TYR A 78 -11.75 -6.36 -0.96
CA TYR A 78 -11.43 -7.38 -1.96
C TYR A 78 -9.92 -7.52 -2.24
N ILE A 79 -9.13 -7.67 -1.18
CA ILE A 79 -7.68 -7.78 -1.32
C ILE A 79 -7.28 -9.23 -1.66
N ASN A 80 -7.00 -9.49 -2.93
CA ASN A 80 -6.38 -10.72 -3.37
C ASN A 80 -4.85 -10.54 -3.45
N ARG A 81 -4.13 -11.00 -2.42
CA ARG A 81 -2.67 -10.86 -2.31
C ARG A 81 -1.91 -11.42 -3.51
N ALA A 82 -2.34 -12.58 -4.01
CA ALA A 82 -1.69 -13.22 -5.16
C ALA A 82 -1.89 -12.39 -6.45
N PHE A 83 -3.08 -11.88 -6.67
CA PHE A 83 -3.40 -11.04 -7.82
C PHE A 83 -2.62 -9.72 -7.77
N ILE A 84 -2.59 -9.07 -6.60
CA ILE A 84 -1.80 -7.84 -6.39
C ILE A 84 -0.32 -8.10 -6.66
N TYR A 85 0.23 -9.22 -6.14
CA TYR A 85 1.62 -9.56 -6.39
C TYR A 85 1.93 -9.77 -7.89
N ILE A 86 1.05 -10.47 -8.61
CA ILE A 86 1.22 -10.71 -10.05
C ILE A 86 1.23 -9.39 -10.82
N GLN A 87 0.35 -8.45 -10.46
CA GLN A 87 0.21 -7.18 -11.19
C GLN A 87 1.26 -6.13 -10.80
N SER A 88 1.56 -6.00 -9.52
CA SER A 88 2.40 -4.91 -8.99
C SER A 88 3.82 -5.32 -8.63
N GLY A 89 4.08 -6.62 -8.50
CA GLY A 89 5.32 -7.16 -7.94
C GLY A 89 5.46 -6.96 -6.41
N VAL A 90 4.46 -6.37 -5.76
CA VAL A 90 4.48 -6.11 -4.31
C VAL A 90 3.81 -7.24 -3.56
N LEU A 91 4.57 -7.92 -2.69
CA LEU A 91 4.05 -8.96 -1.82
C LEU A 91 3.53 -8.33 -0.51
N LEU A 92 2.21 -8.32 -0.35
CA LEU A 92 1.58 -7.83 0.88
C LEU A 92 1.86 -8.75 2.06
N PRO A 93 2.08 -8.21 3.28
CA PRO A 93 2.22 -8.99 4.51
C PRO A 93 0.96 -9.80 4.81
N GLU A 94 1.09 -10.82 5.66
CA GLU A 94 -0.07 -11.53 6.19
C GLU A 94 -0.81 -10.61 7.17
N TYR A 95 -2.05 -10.30 6.84
CA TYR A 95 -2.94 -9.49 7.64
C TYR A 95 -4.38 -9.91 7.36
N ASP A 96 -5.27 -9.75 8.32
CA ASP A 96 -6.68 -10.05 8.14
C ASP A 96 -7.40 -8.92 7.40
N TYR A 97 -7.15 -8.85 6.10
CA TYR A 97 -7.78 -7.84 5.22
C TYR A 97 -9.28 -8.10 5.02
N ILE A 98 -9.74 -9.34 5.21
CA ILE A 98 -11.12 -9.76 4.89
C ILE A 98 -12.09 -9.22 5.92
N ASN A 99 -11.70 -9.18 7.20
CA ASN A 99 -12.53 -8.67 8.29
C ASN A 99 -12.43 -7.15 8.47
N SER A 100 -11.71 -6.48 7.58
CA SER A 100 -11.64 -5.02 7.61
C SER A 100 -12.90 -4.40 7.00
N SER A 101 -13.28 -3.20 7.46
CA SER A 101 -14.43 -2.50 6.91
C SER A 101 -14.20 -2.14 5.43
N GLU A 102 -15.28 -2.07 4.65
CA GLU A 102 -15.25 -1.78 3.21
C GLU A 102 -14.54 -0.45 2.87
N ASN A 103 -14.41 0.42 3.85
CA ASN A 103 -13.82 1.75 3.69
C ASN A 103 -12.37 1.83 4.19
N ASN A 104 -11.75 0.71 4.54
CA ASN A 104 -10.37 0.72 4.98
C ASN A 104 -9.42 0.73 3.79
N HIS A 105 -8.41 1.59 3.90
CA HIS A 105 -7.26 1.61 3.02
C HIS A 105 -6.02 1.25 3.83
N PHE A 106 -5.22 0.36 3.29
CA PHE A 106 -3.98 -0.09 3.89
C PHE A 106 -2.81 0.58 3.18
N VAL A 107 -2.06 1.37 3.92
CA VAL A 107 -0.92 2.12 3.39
C VAL A 107 0.37 1.43 3.77
N PHE A 108 1.17 1.15 2.76
CA PHE A 108 2.50 0.57 2.87
C PHE A 108 3.52 1.50 2.22
N PHE A 109 4.68 1.61 2.84
CA PHE A 109 5.84 2.26 2.24
C PHE A 109 6.79 1.20 1.70
N ILE A 110 7.36 1.48 0.56
CA ILE A 110 8.27 0.58 -0.16
C ILE A 110 9.63 1.24 -0.25
N ASN A 111 10.67 0.48 0.03
CA ASN A 111 12.05 0.85 -0.23
C ASN A 111 12.74 -0.29 -0.99
N ASN A 112 13.35 0.02 -2.13
CA ASN A 112 14.01 -0.96 -3.01
C ASN A 112 13.12 -2.16 -3.34
N GLY A 113 11.83 -1.92 -3.59
CA GLY A 113 10.84 -2.94 -3.94
C GLY A 113 10.32 -3.79 -2.77
N HIS A 114 10.66 -3.44 -1.51
CA HIS A 114 10.25 -4.15 -0.31
C HIS A 114 9.40 -3.27 0.61
N ILE A 115 8.32 -3.83 1.16
CA ILE A 115 7.52 -3.17 2.19
C ILE A 115 8.35 -3.05 3.46
N ILE A 116 8.36 -1.84 4.05
CA ILE A 116 9.18 -1.50 5.23
C ILE A 116 8.37 -1.21 6.50
N ASN A 117 7.03 -1.31 6.43
CA ASN A 117 6.17 -1.06 7.58
C ASN A 117 5.05 -2.10 7.71
N LYS A 118 4.48 -2.22 8.90
CA LYS A 118 3.18 -2.84 9.10
C LYS A 118 2.10 -1.99 8.43
N PRO A 119 0.93 -2.57 8.06
CA PRO A 119 -0.13 -1.78 7.43
C PRO A 119 -0.55 -0.60 8.32
N ILE A 120 -0.47 0.59 7.77
CA ILE A 120 -1.11 1.78 8.35
C ILE A 120 -2.53 1.81 7.82
N ILE A 121 -3.52 1.86 8.70
CA ILE A 121 -4.91 1.75 8.32
C ILE A 121 -5.55 3.12 8.32
N PHE A 122 -5.96 3.57 7.14
CA PHE A 122 -6.86 4.69 6.97
C PHE A 122 -8.28 4.14 6.85
N GLY A 123 -9.13 4.40 7.81
CA GLY A 123 -10.50 3.91 7.84
C GLY A 123 -11.48 4.90 8.46
N GLY A 124 -12.77 4.61 8.34
CA GLY A 124 -13.82 5.48 8.83
C GLY A 124 -14.01 6.73 7.97
N PRO A 125 -13.94 7.95 8.54
CA PRO A 125 -14.09 9.17 7.77
C PRO A 125 -12.89 9.52 6.89
N TYR A 126 -11.80 8.74 6.96
CA TYR A 126 -10.63 8.92 6.11
C TYR A 126 -10.68 7.99 4.93
N PHE A 127 -10.73 8.55 3.76
CA PHE A 127 -10.58 7.81 2.53
C PHE A 127 -9.39 8.38 1.78
N LEU A 128 -8.50 7.49 1.35
CA LEU A 128 -7.56 7.83 0.30
C LEU A 128 -8.29 7.57 -1.02
N PHE A 129 -8.66 8.65 -1.68
CA PHE A 129 -9.36 8.55 -2.95
C PHE A 129 -8.42 9.01 -4.06
N SER A 130 -8.26 8.17 -5.06
CA SER A 130 -7.67 8.55 -6.35
C SER A 130 -8.58 8.04 -7.44
N ASN A 131 -8.80 8.85 -8.46
CA ASN A 131 -9.54 8.47 -9.66
C ASN A 131 -8.95 7.22 -10.35
N ASN A 132 -7.69 6.86 -10.03
CA ASN A 132 -6.96 5.72 -10.58
C ASN A 132 -7.17 4.39 -9.83
N PHE A 133 -7.92 4.35 -8.72
CA PHE A 133 -8.28 3.10 -8.04
C PHE A 133 -9.19 2.17 -8.88
N ASN A 134 -9.67 2.62 -10.01
CA ASN A 134 -10.87 2.11 -10.69
C ASN A 134 -10.81 0.66 -11.20
N ARG A 135 -9.68 -0.05 -11.19
CA ARG A 135 -9.64 -1.45 -11.71
C ARG A 135 -8.82 -2.45 -10.90
N SER A 136 -7.96 -2.01 -10.01
CA SER A 136 -6.94 -2.89 -9.42
C SER A 136 -7.00 -2.98 -7.90
N ASN A 137 -7.87 -2.21 -7.23
CA ASN A 137 -7.96 -2.07 -5.77
C ASN A 137 -6.62 -1.69 -5.09
N TYR A 138 -5.67 -1.18 -5.86
CA TYR A 138 -4.42 -0.64 -5.32
C TYR A 138 -3.96 0.59 -6.12
N LEU A 139 -3.16 1.41 -5.47
CA LEU A 139 -2.48 2.57 -6.02
C LEU A 139 -1.01 2.51 -5.63
N LYS A 140 -0.11 2.77 -6.57
CA LYS A 140 1.32 2.84 -6.38
C LYS A 140 1.79 4.23 -6.79
N ILE A 141 2.43 4.96 -5.87
CA ILE A 141 2.78 6.36 -6.05
C ILE A 141 4.25 6.53 -5.66
N GLU A 142 5.03 7.16 -6.51
CA GLU A 142 6.41 7.55 -6.22
C GLU A 142 6.45 8.63 -5.13
N LYS A 143 7.51 8.66 -4.35
CA LYS A 143 7.68 9.54 -3.19
C LYS A 143 7.44 11.01 -3.49
N GLU A 144 7.96 11.49 -4.61
CA GLU A 144 7.82 12.88 -5.06
C GLU A 144 6.39 13.27 -5.41
N ASN A 145 5.60 12.30 -5.85
CA ASN A 145 4.21 12.49 -6.28
C ASN A 145 3.19 12.20 -5.16
N ALA A 146 3.64 11.78 -3.97
CA ALA A 146 2.77 11.42 -2.85
C ALA A 146 2.25 12.66 -2.11
N ASN A 147 1.50 13.50 -2.83
CA ASN A 147 0.87 14.72 -2.33
C ASN A 147 -0.64 14.52 -2.33
N PHE A 148 -1.27 14.83 -1.20
CA PHE A 148 -2.70 14.66 -1.03
C PHE A 148 -3.32 15.96 -0.52
N ILE A 149 -4.57 16.21 -0.93
CA ILE A 149 -5.38 17.31 -0.39
C ILE A 149 -6.53 16.74 0.42
N TYR A 150 -6.76 17.29 1.61
CA TYR A 150 -7.87 16.91 2.46
C TYR A 150 -9.12 17.71 2.04
N LYS A 151 -10.11 16.99 1.50
CA LYS A 151 -11.35 17.58 1.00
C LYS A 151 -12.55 17.03 1.74
N LYS A 152 -13.60 17.86 1.83
CA LYS A 152 -14.93 17.43 2.23
C LYS A 152 -15.76 17.20 0.97
N TYR A 153 -16.35 16.02 0.87
CA TYR A 153 -17.31 15.75 -0.21
C TYR A 153 -18.66 16.35 0.16
N GLU A 154 -19.08 17.39 -0.56
CA GLU A 154 -20.31 18.14 -0.28
C GLU A 154 -21.57 17.31 -0.54
N ASP A 155 -21.52 16.36 -1.48
CA ASP A 155 -22.66 15.54 -1.87
C ASP A 155 -22.86 14.28 -1.02
N SER A 156 -22.04 14.03 -0.01
CA SER A 156 -22.22 12.88 0.85
C SER A 156 -23.18 13.17 1.98
N TYR A 157 -24.23 12.38 2.08
CA TYR A 157 -25.25 12.44 3.14
C TYR A 157 -24.66 12.37 4.57
N TYR A 158 -23.40 11.96 4.70
CA TYR A 158 -22.67 11.77 5.97
C TYR A 158 -21.46 12.69 6.17
N GLY A 159 -21.25 13.69 5.30
CA GLY A 159 -20.10 14.59 5.43
C GLY A 159 -18.75 13.86 5.31
N MET A 160 -18.65 12.97 4.33
CA MET A 160 -17.42 12.21 4.09
C MET A 160 -16.24 13.12 3.78
N VAL A 161 -15.11 12.82 4.35
CA VAL A 161 -13.85 13.55 4.19
C VAL A 161 -12.85 12.62 3.53
N THR A 162 -12.08 13.14 2.59
CA THR A 162 -11.17 12.33 1.78
C THR A 162 -9.78 12.96 1.71
N LEU A 163 -8.77 12.12 1.61
CA LEU A 163 -7.47 12.50 1.09
C LEU A 163 -7.45 12.18 -0.40
N GLU A 164 -7.45 13.20 -1.22
CA GLU A 164 -7.40 13.08 -2.67
C GLU A 164 -5.97 13.30 -3.16
N LEU A 165 -5.48 12.42 -4.02
CA LEU A 165 -4.18 12.57 -4.64
C LEU A 165 -4.19 13.81 -5.55
N ILE A 166 -3.18 14.66 -5.39
CA ILE A 166 -2.96 15.78 -6.30
C ILE A 166 -2.23 15.23 -7.53
N GLU A 167 -2.94 15.15 -8.66
CA GLU A 167 -2.32 14.80 -9.92
C GLU A 167 -1.52 16.02 -10.43
N ASN A 168 -0.23 15.85 -10.62
CA ASN A 168 0.60 16.86 -11.29
C ASN A 168 0.37 16.71 -12.80
N ASP A 169 -0.21 17.74 -13.41
CA ASP A 169 -0.37 17.87 -14.87
C ASP A 169 0.95 17.85 -15.62
#